data_d769e179b2cc8d95c5edb356df3068e3
#
_entry.id   d769e179b2cc8d95c5edb356df3068e3
#
_cell.length_a   1.000
_cell.length_b   1.000
_cell.length_c   1.000
_cell.angle_alpha   90.00
_cell.angle_beta   90.00
_cell.angle_gamma   90.00
#
_symmetry.space_group_name_H-M   'P 1'
#
loop_
_entity.id
_entity.type
_entity.pdbx_description
1 polymer ?
#
loop_
_entity_poly.entity_id
_entity_poly.type
_entity_poly.pdbx_seq_one_letter_code
_entity_poly.pdbx_strand_id
1 'polypeptide(L)'
;MRQLVKKKGEPMYGVFTARGRDASRLEQLSDCVFALAITMSLLSTQAPRNFDELTLFISDVIPFALSMGAVMWIWHGHYQFFMRYGLRDMRIIVLNTFMMLIVLFFIYPLKFLSTWLVSYFTLLAKALLISNEYFRELNQMGTQMIPWNDMPELMIIYDCGFLSIYITFVLMYRHAIKNSESLNMSEPELHATKSIVAHYTGIVAIGLISLFIALLGFLIDWEFSGLFAGVIYALIGPVSYFIGRKFDKPPSGATSN
;
A
#
# COMPACT_ATOMS: atom_id res chain seq x y z
N MET A 1 -10.17 -17.99 24.71
CA MET A 1 -9.86 -18.27 23.28
C MET A 1 -8.82 -19.38 23.22
N ARG A 2 -9.20 -20.58 22.80
CA ARG A 2 -8.24 -21.66 22.56
C ARG A 2 -7.40 -21.30 21.33
N GLN A 3 -6.16 -20.88 21.55
CA GLN A 3 -5.17 -20.87 20.48
C GLN A 3 -5.02 -22.32 20.00
N LEU A 4 -5.41 -22.57 18.76
CA LEU A 4 -5.03 -23.79 18.06
C LEU A 4 -3.51 -23.72 17.92
N VAL A 5 -2.79 -24.35 18.85
CA VAL A 5 -1.34 -24.52 18.81
C VAL A 5 -1.06 -25.47 17.65
N LYS A 6 -0.94 -24.93 16.43
CA LYS A 6 -0.44 -25.70 15.30
C LYS A 6 1.03 -26.03 15.54
N LYS A 7 1.41 -27.29 15.31
CA LYS A 7 2.81 -27.76 15.46
C LYS A 7 3.73 -26.95 14.53
N LYS A 8 4.96 -26.69 14.99
CA LYS A 8 6.01 -26.02 14.23
C LYS A 8 6.22 -26.76 12.89
N GLY A 9 5.99 -26.08 11.75
CA GLY A 9 6.13 -26.67 10.41
C GLY A 9 4.83 -27.04 9.68
N GLU A 10 3.63 -26.88 10.29
CA GLU A 10 2.37 -27.09 9.58
C GLU A 10 2.05 -25.94 8.60
N PRO A 11 1.46 -26.21 7.41
CA PRO A 11 1.06 -25.17 6.47
C PRO A 11 0.04 -24.23 7.13
N MET A 12 0.26 -22.93 6.98
CA MET A 12 -0.58 -21.91 7.61
C MET A 12 -1.74 -21.50 6.71
N TYR A 13 -1.47 -21.30 5.44
CA TYR A 13 -2.45 -20.99 4.39
C TYR A 13 -2.03 -21.73 3.11
N GLY A 14 -2.65 -22.86 2.83
CA GLY A 14 -2.33 -23.66 1.65
C GLY A 14 -0.90 -24.18 1.66
N VAL A 15 -0.01 -23.57 0.87
CA VAL A 15 1.35 -24.05 0.64
C VAL A 15 2.42 -23.49 1.57
N PHE A 16 2.13 -22.42 2.35
CA PHE A 16 3.16 -21.76 3.17
C PHE A 16 3.32 -22.36 4.57
N THR A 17 4.57 -22.52 4.97
CA THR A 17 4.95 -22.93 6.33
C THR A 17 5.15 -21.71 7.23
N ALA A 18 4.55 -21.68 8.41
CA ALA A 18 4.74 -20.60 9.38
C ALA A 18 6.09 -20.77 10.12
N ARG A 19 7.09 -19.95 9.74
CA ARG A 19 8.42 -19.94 10.38
C ARG A 19 8.57 -18.85 11.44
N GLY A 20 7.79 -17.76 11.30
CA GLY A 20 7.79 -16.61 12.21
C GLY A 20 6.65 -16.62 13.24
N ARG A 21 6.40 -17.75 13.92
CA ARG A 21 5.31 -17.84 14.92
C ARG A 21 5.54 -17.00 16.17
N ASP A 22 6.80 -16.93 16.61
CA ASP A 22 7.19 -16.10 17.73
C ASP A 22 7.64 -14.74 17.20
N ALA A 23 6.84 -13.72 17.45
CA ALA A 23 7.14 -12.35 17.01
C ALA A 23 8.51 -11.91 17.54
N SER A 24 9.40 -11.53 16.66
CA SER A 24 10.71 -10.99 17.02
C SER A 24 10.58 -9.57 17.57
N ARG A 25 11.63 -9.10 18.25
CA ARG A 25 11.70 -7.69 18.68
C ARG A 25 11.59 -6.73 17.49
N LEU A 26 12.08 -7.13 16.31
CA LEU A 26 11.99 -6.33 15.08
C LEU A 26 10.53 -6.21 14.63
N GLU A 27 9.77 -7.29 14.65
CA GLU A 27 8.34 -7.30 14.31
C GLU A 27 7.52 -6.47 15.30
N GLN A 28 7.79 -6.64 16.62
CA GLN A 28 7.13 -5.86 17.66
C GLN A 28 7.40 -4.36 17.53
N LEU A 29 8.64 -3.97 17.22
CA LEU A 29 8.98 -2.58 16.94
C LEU A 29 8.23 -2.06 15.72
N SER A 30 8.14 -2.85 14.64
CA SER A 30 7.39 -2.48 13.45
C SER A 30 5.90 -2.31 13.74
N ASP A 31 5.29 -3.20 14.51
CA ASP A 31 3.89 -3.09 14.92
C ASP A 31 3.62 -1.80 15.72
N CYS A 32 4.56 -1.43 16.61
CA CYS A 32 4.48 -0.15 17.33
C CYS A 32 4.57 1.06 16.37
N VAL A 33 5.42 1.00 15.35
CA VAL A 33 5.57 2.07 14.35
C VAL A 33 4.29 2.20 13.49
N PHE A 34 3.70 1.10 13.06
CA PHE A 34 2.43 1.13 12.33
C PHE A 34 1.29 1.68 13.19
N ALA A 35 1.21 1.28 14.47
CA ALA A 35 0.22 1.83 15.41
C ALA A 35 0.43 3.33 15.63
N LEU A 36 1.68 3.78 15.76
CA LEU A 36 2.03 5.20 15.88
C LEU A 36 1.62 5.98 14.63
N ALA A 37 1.90 5.46 13.44
CA ALA A 37 1.51 6.10 12.17
C ALA A 37 -0.01 6.33 12.10
N ILE A 38 -0.81 5.32 12.45
CA ILE A 38 -2.27 5.44 12.50
C ILE A 38 -2.69 6.51 13.51
N THR A 39 -2.08 6.52 14.69
CA THR A 39 -2.37 7.52 15.73
C THR A 39 -2.00 8.94 15.28
N MET A 40 -0.86 9.11 14.60
CA MET A 40 -0.45 10.40 14.05
C MET A 40 -1.43 10.90 12.98
N SER A 41 -1.99 10.01 12.16
CA SER A 41 -3.03 10.37 11.19
C SER A 41 -4.28 10.94 11.86
N LEU A 42 -4.69 10.41 13.01
CA LEU A 42 -5.80 10.93 13.78
C LEU A 42 -5.44 12.27 14.45
N LEU A 43 -4.27 12.35 15.07
CA LEU A 43 -3.80 13.55 15.78
C LEU A 43 -3.52 14.74 14.85
N SER A 44 -3.43 14.54 13.55
CA SER A 44 -3.32 15.63 12.58
C SER A 44 -4.59 16.48 12.48
N THR A 45 -5.72 16.00 12.98
CA THR A 45 -6.97 16.75 13.12
C THR A 45 -7.02 17.38 14.51
N GLN A 46 -7.36 18.67 14.58
CA GLN A 46 -7.48 19.37 15.87
C GLN A 46 -8.65 18.83 16.69
N ALA A 47 -8.46 18.76 18.01
CA ALA A 47 -9.55 18.41 18.92
C ALA A 47 -10.66 19.49 18.89
N PRO A 48 -11.92 19.10 18.68
CA PRO A 48 -13.03 20.05 18.58
C PRO A 48 -13.28 20.79 19.89
N ARG A 49 -13.54 22.10 19.81
CA ARG A 49 -13.82 22.98 20.96
C ARG A 49 -15.27 23.42 21.01
N ASN A 50 -16.02 23.27 19.93
CA ASN A 50 -17.43 23.61 19.82
C ASN A 50 -18.15 22.59 18.95
N PHE A 51 -19.48 22.72 18.82
CA PHE A 51 -20.30 21.75 18.07
C PHE A 51 -20.02 21.76 16.56
N ASP A 52 -19.72 22.90 15.97
CA ASP A 52 -19.44 23.01 14.55
C ASP A 52 -18.10 22.32 14.23
N GLU A 53 -17.07 22.55 15.06
CA GLU A 53 -15.80 21.83 14.94
C GLU A 53 -15.95 20.33 15.17
N LEU A 54 -16.86 19.90 16.09
CA LEU A 54 -17.17 18.48 16.28
C LEU A 54 -17.78 17.87 15.02
N THR A 55 -18.68 18.59 14.35
CA THR A 55 -19.28 18.13 13.10
C THR A 55 -18.24 17.98 11.99
N LEU A 56 -17.31 18.93 11.88
CA LEU A 56 -16.17 18.84 10.95
C LEU A 56 -15.24 17.66 11.29
N PHE A 57 -14.94 17.46 12.57
CA PHE A 57 -14.15 16.32 13.03
C PHE A 57 -14.80 14.98 12.68
N ILE A 58 -16.12 14.86 12.85
CA ILE A 58 -16.87 13.66 12.48
C ILE A 58 -16.82 13.43 10.96
N SER A 59 -16.89 14.48 10.16
CA SER A 59 -16.80 14.36 8.69
C SER A 59 -15.42 13.85 8.23
N ASP A 60 -14.36 14.06 9.01
CA ASP A 60 -12.99 13.58 8.74
C ASP A 60 -12.80 12.06 9.02
N VAL A 61 -13.81 11.39 9.57
CA VAL A 61 -13.75 9.93 9.86
C VAL A 61 -13.53 9.12 8.59
N ILE A 62 -14.15 9.47 7.46
CA ILE A 62 -14.01 8.74 6.20
C ILE A 62 -12.60 8.90 5.62
N PRO A 63 -12.05 10.12 5.45
CA PRO A 63 -10.64 10.30 5.09
C PRO A 63 -9.66 9.56 5.99
N PHE A 64 -9.89 9.63 7.31
CA PHE A 64 -9.07 8.90 8.28
C PHE A 64 -9.15 7.38 8.06
N ALA A 65 -10.35 6.83 7.89
CA ALA A 65 -10.55 5.40 7.66
C ALA A 65 -9.86 4.92 6.38
N LEU A 66 -9.85 5.73 5.30
CA LEU A 66 -9.15 5.41 4.06
C LEU A 66 -7.63 5.40 4.26
N SER A 67 -7.07 6.41 4.92
CA SER A 67 -5.63 6.46 5.20
C SER A 67 -5.20 5.32 6.14
N MET A 68 -5.98 5.04 7.18
CA MET A 68 -5.77 3.90 8.06
C MET A 68 -5.82 2.57 7.30
N GLY A 69 -6.82 2.40 6.41
CA GLY A 69 -6.96 1.19 5.60
C GLY A 69 -5.74 0.93 4.73
N ALA A 70 -5.16 1.98 4.11
CA ALA A 70 -3.95 1.85 3.31
C ALA A 70 -2.73 1.46 4.16
N VAL A 71 -2.56 2.05 5.35
CA VAL A 71 -1.50 1.66 6.29
C VAL A 71 -1.67 0.21 6.76
N MET A 72 -2.90 -0.19 7.09
CA MET A 72 -3.21 -1.58 7.49
C MET A 72 -2.98 -2.58 6.36
N TRP A 73 -3.17 -2.18 5.10
CA TRP A 73 -2.85 -3.02 3.94
C TRP A 73 -1.33 -3.29 3.85
N ILE A 74 -0.50 -2.25 4.04
CA ILE A 74 0.96 -2.37 4.07
C ILE A 74 1.38 -3.24 5.26
N TRP A 75 0.84 -2.97 6.46
CA TRP A 75 1.08 -3.77 7.66
C TRP A 75 0.73 -5.25 7.45
N HIS A 76 -0.39 -5.54 6.80
CA HIS A 76 -0.78 -6.92 6.52
C HIS A 76 0.23 -7.65 5.62
N GLY A 77 0.75 -6.98 4.57
CA GLY A 77 1.81 -7.51 3.72
C GLY A 77 3.10 -7.77 4.50
N HIS A 78 3.47 -6.84 5.38
CA HIS A 78 4.61 -6.96 6.29
C HIS A 78 4.43 -8.14 7.26
N TYR A 79 3.30 -8.23 7.94
CA TYR A 79 2.95 -9.35 8.82
C TYR A 79 3.04 -10.70 8.10
N GLN A 80 2.47 -10.81 6.90
CA GLN A 80 2.53 -12.04 6.11
C GLN A 80 3.96 -12.45 5.77
N PHE A 81 4.84 -11.48 5.44
CA PHE A 81 6.24 -11.76 5.14
C PHE A 81 6.95 -12.39 6.34
N PHE A 82 6.88 -11.74 7.49
CA PHE A 82 7.55 -12.25 8.70
C PHE A 82 6.98 -13.57 9.17
N MET A 83 5.66 -13.73 9.14
CA MET A 83 5.01 -14.96 9.54
C MET A 83 5.43 -16.16 8.65
N ARG A 84 5.61 -15.94 7.35
CA ARG A 84 6.00 -16.99 6.40
C ARG A 84 7.47 -17.35 6.50
N TYR A 85 8.35 -16.36 6.53
CA TYR A 85 9.78 -16.58 6.36
C TYR A 85 10.59 -16.47 7.64
N GLY A 86 10.18 -15.67 8.62
CA GLY A 86 10.86 -15.51 9.91
C GLY A 86 12.30 -15.00 9.78
N LEU A 87 12.66 -14.34 8.65
CA LEU A 87 14.00 -13.84 8.39
C LEU A 87 14.33 -12.63 9.27
N ARG A 88 15.54 -12.62 9.84
CA ARG A 88 15.99 -11.61 10.83
C ARG A 88 17.43 -11.16 10.59
N ASP A 89 17.96 -11.39 9.39
CA ASP A 89 19.32 -11.00 9.02
C ASP A 89 19.43 -9.49 8.77
N MET A 90 20.65 -8.98 8.70
CA MET A 90 20.93 -7.54 8.58
C MET A 90 20.24 -6.89 7.38
N ARG A 91 20.07 -7.62 6.27
CA ARG A 91 19.40 -7.10 5.07
C ARG A 91 17.92 -6.84 5.34
N ILE A 92 17.25 -7.78 6.00
CA ILE A 92 15.83 -7.61 6.38
C ILE A 92 15.67 -6.50 7.40
N ILE A 93 16.58 -6.37 8.36
CA ILE A 93 16.56 -5.27 9.34
C ILE A 93 16.62 -3.92 8.62
N VAL A 94 17.54 -3.74 7.68
CA VAL A 94 17.71 -2.48 6.93
C VAL A 94 16.46 -2.18 6.08
N LEU A 95 15.97 -3.17 5.31
CA LEU A 95 14.77 -3.00 4.48
C LEU A 95 13.53 -2.68 5.32
N ASN A 96 13.38 -3.36 6.44
CA ASN A 96 12.28 -3.11 7.38
C ASN A 96 12.37 -1.71 8.01
N THR A 97 13.57 -1.28 8.42
CA THR A 97 13.79 0.07 8.96
C THR A 97 13.45 1.14 7.92
N PHE A 98 13.85 0.92 6.66
CA PHE A 98 13.50 1.82 5.56
C PHE A 98 12.00 1.88 5.34
N MET A 99 11.30 0.73 5.34
CA MET A 99 9.84 0.69 5.23
C MET A 99 9.16 1.48 6.35
N MET A 100 9.59 1.31 7.60
CA MET A 100 9.06 2.05 8.74
C MET A 100 9.25 3.57 8.58
N LEU A 101 10.45 3.99 8.10
CA LEU A 101 10.71 5.41 7.80
C LEU A 101 9.72 5.97 6.79
N ILE A 102 9.51 5.25 5.68
CA ILE A 102 8.57 5.68 4.63
C ILE A 102 7.14 5.74 5.16
N VAL A 103 6.68 4.73 5.89
CA VAL A 103 5.32 4.72 6.46
C VAL A 103 5.09 5.92 7.39
N LEU A 104 6.04 6.23 8.28
CA LEU A 104 5.93 7.38 9.19
C LEU A 104 5.93 8.71 8.44
N PHE A 105 6.77 8.85 7.42
CA PHE A 105 6.85 10.08 6.66
C PHE A 105 5.61 10.32 5.79
N PHE A 106 5.10 9.25 5.16
CA PHE A 106 3.99 9.35 4.22
C PHE A 106 2.59 9.36 4.86
N ILE A 107 2.48 9.23 6.18
CA ILE A 107 1.16 9.21 6.83
C ILE A 107 0.38 10.52 6.63
N TYR A 108 1.05 11.67 6.68
CA TYR A 108 0.40 12.97 6.45
C TYR A 108 0.03 13.19 4.98
N PRO A 109 0.92 13.00 4.00
CA PRO A 109 0.56 12.98 2.60
C PRO A 109 -0.63 12.04 2.31
N LEU A 110 -0.62 10.83 2.87
CA LEU A 110 -1.69 9.86 2.66
C LEU A 110 -3.04 10.34 3.18
N LYS A 111 -3.06 10.97 4.37
CA LYS A 111 -4.27 11.58 4.91
C LYS A 111 -4.75 12.75 4.05
N PHE A 112 -3.82 13.63 3.60
CA PHE A 112 -4.14 14.72 2.70
C PHE A 112 -4.82 14.22 1.40
N LEU A 113 -4.25 13.20 0.75
CA LEU A 113 -4.84 12.59 -0.43
C LEU A 113 -6.22 12.00 -0.14
N SER A 114 -6.37 11.29 0.99
CA SER A 114 -7.65 10.72 1.39
C SER A 114 -8.72 11.80 1.60
N THR A 115 -8.37 12.92 2.22
CA THR A 115 -9.26 14.06 2.43
C THR A 115 -9.67 14.68 1.08
N TRP A 116 -8.71 14.90 0.20
CA TRP A 116 -8.97 15.42 -1.13
C TRP A 116 -9.90 14.50 -1.93
N LEU A 117 -9.63 13.18 -1.97
CA LEU A 117 -10.43 12.20 -2.68
C LEU A 117 -11.88 12.17 -2.18
N VAL A 118 -12.07 12.12 -0.85
CA VAL A 118 -13.42 12.08 -0.26
C VAL A 118 -14.19 13.36 -0.58
N SER A 119 -13.56 14.52 -0.46
CA SER A 119 -14.16 15.80 -0.78
C SER A 119 -14.53 15.88 -2.28
N TYR A 120 -13.61 15.46 -3.16
CA TYR A 120 -13.84 15.44 -4.60
C TYR A 120 -15.02 14.55 -4.98
N PHE A 121 -15.04 13.31 -4.54
CA PHE A 121 -16.13 12.37 -4.87
C PHE A 121 -17.45 12.77 -4.22
N THR A 122 -17.44 13.39 -3.05
CA THR A 122 -18.64 13.92 -2.39
C THR A 122 -19.26 15.05 -3.21
N LEU A 123 -18.45 16.02 -3.65
CA LEU A 123 -18.92 17.12 -4.49
C LEU A 123 -19.35 16.63 -5.86
N LEU A 124 -18.62 15.71 -6.47
CA LEU A 124 -18.99 15.09 -7.74
C LEU A 124 -20.35 14.38 -7.64
N ALA A 125 -20.58 13.60 -6.59
CA ALA A 125 -21.85 12.94 -6.36
C ALA A 125 -23.00 13.95 -6.18
N LYS A 126 -22.79 15.04 -5.41
CA LYS A 126 -23.75 16.13 -5.27
C LYS A 126 -24.04 16.81 -6.62
N ALA A 127 -23.02 17.07 -7.41
CA ALA A 127 -23.13 17.70 -8.73
C ALA A 127 -23.98 16.83 -9.70
N LEU A 128 -23.79 15.51 -9.66
CA LEU A 128 -24.50 14.58 -10.54
C LEU A 128 -25.93 14.26 -10.06
N LEU A 129 -26.17 14.23 -8.74
CA LEU A 129 -27.42 13.73 -8.18
C LEU A 129 -28.37 14.83 -7.67
N ILE A 130 -27.85 16.04 -7.34
CA ILE A 130 -28.63 17.08 -6.69
C ILE A 130 -28.76 18.32 -7.61
N SER A 131 -27.66 18.98 -7.97
CA SER A 131 -27.65 20.20 -8.75
C SER A 131 -26.33 20.46 -9.44
N ASN A 132 -26.39 20.98 -10.68
CA ASN A 132 -25.23 21.40 -11.44
C ASN A 132 -24.41 22.55 -10.78
N GLU A 133 -24.97 23.23 -9.78
CA GLU A 133 -24.24 24.28 -9.03
C GLU A 133 -23.01 23.73 -8.32
N TYR A 134 -23.07 22.49 -7.85
CA TYR A 134 -21.92 21.82 -7.21
C TYR A 134 -20.72 21.60 -8.15
N PHE A 135 -20.88 21.65 -9.48
CA PHE A 135 -19.73 21.63 -10.40
C PHE A 135 -18.86 22.88 -10.24
N ARG A 136 -19.45 24.03 -9.87
CA ARG A 136 -18.68 25.23 -9.58
C ARG A 136 -17.86 25.07 -8.31
N GLU A 137 -18.46 24.51 -7.25
CA GLU A 137 -17.75 24.21 -6.00
C GLU A 137 -16.65 23.16 -6.22
N LEU A 138 -16.90 22.13 -7.04
CA LEU A 138 -15.93 21.12 -7.41
C LEU A 138 -14.71 21.73 -8.09
N ASN A 139 -14.93 22.63 -9.04
CA ASN A 139 -13.86 23.35 -9.74
C ASN A 139 -13.10 24.29 -8.79
N GLN A 140 -13.80 25.00 -7.90
CA GLN A 140 -13.15 25.86 -6.91
C GLN A 140 -12.31 25.05 -5.91
N MET A 141 -12.84 23.94 -5.39
CA MET A 141 -12.10 23.07 -4.49
C MET A 141 -10.84 22.50 -5.17
N GLY A 142 -10.97 22.05 -6.43
CA GLY A 142 -9.84 21.55 -7.21
C GLY A 142 -8.73 22.60 -7.33
N THR A 143 -9.08 23.83 -7.67
CA THR A 143 -8.10 24.92 -7.84
C THR A 143 -7.54 25.45 -6.52
N GLN A 144 -8.26 25.36 -5.40
CA GLN A 144 -7.81 25.86 -4.11
C GLN A 144 -6.95 24.85 -3.35
N MET A 145 -7.31 23.55 -3.35
CA MET A 145 -6.56 22.52 -2.62
C MET A 145 -5.35 22.02 -3.41
N ILE A 146 -5.52 21.79 -4.70
CA ILE A 146 -4.46 21.28 -5.59
C ILE A 146 -4.66 21.95 -6.96
N PRO A 147 -3.96 23.06 -7.24
CA PRO A 147 -3.97 23.66 -8.58
C PRO A 147 -3.59 22.63 -9.65
N TRP A 148 -4.18 22.71 -10.82
CA TRP A 148 -3.90 21.76 -11.91
C TRP A 148 -2.41 21.70 -12.28
N ASN A 149 -1.71 22.82 -12.18
CA ASN A 149 -0.27 22.90 -12.43
C ASN A 149 0.56 22.13 -11.41
N ASP A 150 0.06 21.94 -10.18
CA ASP A 150 0.77 21.24 -9.09
C ASP A 150 0.46 19.74 -9.07
N MET A 151 -0.52 19.28 -9.89
CA MET A 151 -0.89 17.87 -9.98
C MET A 151 0.27 16.93 -10.37
N PRO A 152 1.14 17.27 -11.34
CA PRO A 152 2.30 16.44 -11.65
C PRO A 152 3.26 16.29 -10.47
N GLU A 153 3.56 17.37 -9.74
CA GLU A 153 4.44 17.35 -8.56
C GLU A 153 3.85 16.48 -7.45
N LEU A 154 2.55 16.64 -7.21
CA LEU A 154 1.82 15.82 -6.25
C LEU A 154 1.98 14.33 -6.57
N MET A 155 1.75 13.95 -7.84
CA MET A 155 1.88 12.57 -8.27
C MET A 155 3.30 12.05 -8.11
N ILE A 156 4.34 12.84 -8.42
CA ILE A 156 5.73 12.47 -8.18
C ILE A 156 5.97 12.12 -6.71
N ILE A 157 5.46 12.93 -5.78
CA ILE A 157 5.58 12.68 -4.35
C ILE A 157 4.94 11.35 -3.97
N TYR A 158 3.69 11.10 -4.40
CA TYR A 158 2.99 9.85 -4.08
C TYR A 158 3.63 8.64 -4.75
N ASP A 159 4.07 8.76 -5.99
CA ASP A 159 4.76 7.70 -6.72
C ASP A 159 6.07 7.31 -6.02
N CYS A 160 6.83 8.28 -5.52
CA CYS A 160 8.05 8.01 -4.74
C CYS A 160 7.75 7.21 -3.46
N GLY A 161 6.72 7.57 -2.71
CA GLY A 161 6.31 6.84 -1.52
C GLY A 161 5.81 5.43 -1.84
N PHE A 162 4.93 5.33 -2.80
CA PHE A 162 4.38 4.07 -3.28
C PHE A 162 5.46 3.11 -3.77
N LEU A 163 6.33 3.57 -4.65
CA LEU A 163 7.45 2.80 -5.18
C LEU A 163 8.41 2.36 -4.09
N SER A 164 8.73 3.23 -3.13
CA SER A 164 9.62 2.90 -2.02
C SER A 164 9.10 1.72 -1.21
N ILE A 165 7.79 1.66 -0.92
CA ILE A 165 7.17 0.57 -0.18
C ILE A 165 7.19 -0.73 -1.00
N TYR A 166 6.70 -0.70 -2.25
CA TYR A 166 6.58 -1.91 -3.07
C TYR A 166 7.93 -2.45 -3.54
N ILE A 167 8.90 -1.59 -3.82
CA ILE A 167 10.29 -2.01 -4.07
C ILE A 167 10.86 -2.71 -2.84
N THR A 168 10.60 -2.19 -1.65
CA THR A 168 11.05 -2.84 -0.40
C THR A 168 10.45 -4.23 -0.27
N PHE A 169 9.15 -4.43 -0.54
CA PHE A 169 8.55 -5.77 -0.58
C PHE A 169 9.22 -6.67 -1.62
N VAL A 170 9.43 -6.19 -2.85
CA VAL A 170 10.12 -6.97 -3.89
C VAL A 170 11.50 -7.43 -3.41
N LEU A 171 12.27 -6.55 -2.78
CA LEU A 171 13.61 -6.86 -2.26
C LEU A 171 13.56 -7.87 -1.12
N MET A 172 12.62 -7.73 -0.18
CA MET A 172 12.41 -8.66 0.93
C MET A 172 12.05 -10.07 0.41
N TYR A 173 11.07 -10.19 -0.48
CA TYR A 173 10.66 -11.47 -1.04
C TYR A 173 11.72 -12.10 -1.94
N ARG A 174 12.47 -11.31 -2.72
CA ARG A 174 13.64 -11.81 -3.48
C ARG A 174 14.73 -12.34 -2.56
N HIS A 175 14.93 -11.68 -1.40
CA HIS A 175 15.88 -12.18 -0.40
C HIS A 175 15.39 -13.49 0.21
N ALA A 176 14.10 -13.67 0.45
CA ALA A 176 13.52 -14.94 0.89
C ALA A 176 13.75 -16.06 -0.14
N ILE A 177 13.56 -15.79 -1.45
CA ILE A 177 13.86 -16.76 -2.53
C ILE A 177 15.35 -17.15 -2.51
N LYS A 178 16.26 -16.17 -2.33
CA LYS A 178 17.70 -16.43 -2.28
C LYS A 178 18.09 -17.34 -1.11
N ASN A 179 17.33 -17.31 -0.02
CA ASN A 179 17.53 -18.13 1.17
C ASN A 179 16.61 -19.38 1.20
N SER A 180 16.03 -19.78 0.06
CA SER A 180 15.06 -20.88 -0.02
C SER A 180 15.58 -22.21 0.53
N GLU A 181 16.85 -22.52 0.30
CA GLU A 181 17.50 -23.73 0.83
C GLU A 181 17.62 -23.68 2.36
N SER A 182 18.10 -22.57 2.92
CA SER A 182 18.23 -22.40 4.38
C SER A 182 16.89 -22.38 5.10
N LEU A 183 15.84 -21.94 4.40
CA LEU A 183 14.46 -21.94 4.87
C LEU A 183 13.76 -23.31 4.67
N ASN A 184 14.41 -24.27 4.01
CA ASN A 184 13.81 -25.54 3.62
C ASN A 184 12.44 -25.34 2.96
N MET A 185 12.38 -24.44 1.97
CA MET A 185 11.14 -24.20 1.21
C MET A 185 10.80 -25.40 0.32
N SER A 186 9.54 -25.83 0.36
CA SER A 186 9.04 -26.80 -0.62
C SER A 186 8.91 -26.17 -2.02
N GLU A 187 8.93 -26.98 -3.08
CA GLU A 187 8.74 -26.49 -4.46
C GLU A 187 7.44 -25.69 -4.64
N PRO A 188 6.26 -26.12 -4.11
CA PRO A 188 5.06 -25.31 -4.18
C PRO A 188 5.19 -23.96 -3.45
N GLU A 189 5.89 -23.94 -2.32
CA GLU A 189 6.12 -22.71 -1.53
C GLU A 189 7.03 -21.74 -2.28
N LEU A 190 8.10 -22.25 -2.92
CA LEU A 190 9.00 -21.46 -3.75
C LEU A 190 8.27 -20.87 -4.96
N HIS A 191 7.41 -21.70 -5.61
CA HIS A 191 6.58 -21.25 -6.74
C HIS A 191 5.61 -20.12 -6.32
N ALA A 192 4.91 -20.30 -5.20
CA ALA A 192 4.03 -19.27 -4.64
C ALA A 192 4.79 -17.98 -4.27
N THR A 193 6.01 -18.10 -3.73
CA THR A 193 6.85 -16.94 -3.42
C THR A 193 7.27 -16.19 -4.68
N LYS A 194 7.62 -16.93 -5.77
CA LYS A 194 7.92 -16.31 -7.09
C LYS A 194 6.70 -15.58 -7.66
N SER A 195 5.49 -16.14 -7.48
CA SER A 195 4.24 -15.47 -7.86
C SER A 195 4.05 -14.13 -7.13
N ILE A 196 4.31 -14.09 -5.83
CA ILE A 196 4.23 -12.86 -5.03
C ILE A 196 5.25 -11.82 -5.52
N VAL A 197 6.49 -12.23 -5.81
CA VAL A 197 7.50 -11.32 -6.37
C VAL A 197 7.05 -10.78 -7.72
N ALA A 198 6.50 -11.62 -8.60
CA ALA A 198 5.99 -11.18 -9.90
C ALA A 198 4.83 -10.17 -9.73
N HIS A 199 3.92 -10.41 -8.77
CA HIS A 199 2.83 -9.51 -8.45
C HIS A 199 3.34 -8.13 -7.98
N TYR A 200 4.20 -8.09 -6.98
CA TYR A 200 4.78 -6.81 -6.52
C TYR A 200 5.63 -6.13 -7.60
N THR A 201 6.35 -6.89 -8.43
CA THR A 201 7.09 -6.32 -9.57
C THR A 201 6.16 -5.70 -10.61
N GLY A 202 5.00 -6.31 -10.86
CA GLY A 202 3.96 -5.73 -11.72
C GLY A 202 3.42 -4.41 -11.16
N ILE A 203 3.18 -4.35 -9.85
CA ILE A 203 2.76 -3.12 -9.16
C ILE A 203 3.86 -2.02 -9.27
N VAL A 204 5.12 -2.38 -9.06
CA VAL A 204 6.26 -1.46 -9.23
C VAL A 204 6.34 -0.95 -10.67
N ALA A 205 6.13 -1.80 -11.68
CA ALA A 205 6.15 -1.38 -13.08
C ALA A 205 5.05 -0.34 -13.37
N ILE A 206 3.84 -0.52 -12.81
CA ILE A 206 2.74 0.45 -12.92
C ILE A 206 3.13 1.78 -12.27
N GLY A 207 3.69 1.76 -11.06
CA GLY A 207 4.15 2.97 -10.38
C GLY A 207 5.27 3.69 -11.14
N LEU A 208 6.20 2.96 -11.78
CA LEU A 208 7.25 3.55 -12.62
C LEU A 208 6.67 4.22 -13.87
N ILE A 209 5.63 3.65 -14.48
CA ILE A 209 4.93 4.27 -15.62
C ILE A 209 4.22 5.55 -15.16
N SER A 210 3.54 5.51 -14.01
CA SER A 210 2.91 6.69 -13.41
C SER A 210 3.93 7.79 -13.16
N LEU A 211 5.03 7.48 -12.47
CA LEU A 211 6.11 8.42 -12.19
C LEU A 211 6.71 9.02 -13.48
N PHE A 212 6.90 8.19 -14.50
CA PHE A 212 7.42 8.67 -15.79
C PHE A 212 6.47 9.67 -16.45
N ILE A 213 5.14 9.42 -16.45
CA ILE A 213 4.13 10.34 -16.98
C ILE A 213 4.11 11.64 -16.17
N ALA A 214 4.15 11.56 -14.85
CA ALA A 214 4.17 12.72 -13.97
C ALA A 214 5.42 13.59 -14.19
N LEU A 215 6.60 12.95 -14.28
CA LEU A 215 7.87 13.63 -14.56
C LEU A 215 7.88 14.30 -15.93
N LEU A 216 7.40 13.62 -16.97
CA LEU A 216 7.25 14.25 -18.30
C LEU A 216 6.32 15.44 -18.22
N GLY A 217 5.18 15.31 -17.57
CA GLY A 217 4.23 16.41 -17.43
C GLY A 217 4.81 17.61 -16.70
N PHE A 218 5.58 17.37 -15.65
CA PHE A 218 6.31 18.42 -14.93
C PHE A 218 7.34 19.14 -15.81
N LEU A 219 8.06 18.39 -16.66
CA LEU A 219 9.11 18.96 -17.52
C LEU A 219 8.57 19.77 -18.72
N ILE A 220 7.37 19.46 -19.21
CA ILE A 220 6.78 20.11 -20.41
C ILE A 220 5.55 20.96 -20.06
N ASP A 221 5.33 21.27 -18.77
CA ASP A 221 4.18 22.03 -18.28
C ASP A 221 2.82 21.45 -18.73
N TRP A 222 2.70 20.11 -18.76
CA TRP A 222 1.45 19.45 -19.12
C TRP A 222 0.56 19.21 -17.89
N GLU A 223 -0.37 20.11 -17.65
CA GLU A 223 -1.25 20.16 -16.47
C GLU A 223 -2.04 18.86 -16.22
N PHE A 224 -2.51 18.17 -17.27
CA PHE A 224 -3.31 16.95 -17.15
C PHE A 224 -2.49 15.68 -16.89
N SER A 225 -1.17 15.75 -16.92
CA SER A 225 -0.31 14.58 -16.74
C SER A 225 -0.50 13.91 -15.38
N GLY A 226 -0.75 14.67 -14.31
CA GLY A 226 -1.05 14.14 -13.00
C GLY A 226 -2.32 13.28 -12.96
N LEU A 227 -3.37 13.68 -13.71
CA LEU A 227 -4.58 12.89 -13.85
C LEU A 227 -4.29 11.55 -14.56
N PHE A 228 -3.57 11.58 -15.67
CA PHE A 228 -3.19 10.36 -16.39
C PHE A 228 -2.30 9.45 -15.56
N ALA A 229 -1.33 9.99 -14.83
CA ALA A 229 -0.50 9.26 -13.88
C ALA A 229 -1.37 8.56 -12.83
N GLY A 230 -2.36 9.24 -12.25
CA GLY A 230 -3.29 8.66 -11.28
C GLY A 230 -4.15 7.54 -11.85
N VAL A 231 -4.68 7.72 -13.08
CA VAL A 231 -5.54 6.71 -13.73
C VAL A 231 -4.79 5.40 -14.03
N ILE A 232 -3.48 5.46 -14.27
CA ILE A 232 -2.65 4.27 -14.50
C ILE A 232 -2.73 3.26 -13.34
N TYR A 233 -2.94 3.70 -12.11
CA TYR A 233 -3.10 2.81 -10.96
C TYR A 233 -4.35 1.90 -11.04
N ALA A 234 -5.34 2.23 -11.85
CA ALA A 234 -6.47 1.35 -12.13
C ALA A 234 -6.03 0.03 -12.81
N LEU A 235 -4.86 0.01 -13.45
CA LEU A 235 -4.29 -1.21 -14.06
C LEU A 235 -3.78 -2.22 -13.03
N ILE A 236 -3.64 -1.86 -11.74
CA ILE A 236 -3.21 -2.80 -10.69
C ILE A 236 -4.13 -4.02 -10.64
N GLY A 237 -5.46 -3.82 -10.69
CA GLY A 237 -6.43 -4.90 -10.67
C GLY A 237 -6.25 -5.89 -11.85
N PRO A 238 -6.35 -5.43 -13.11
CA PRO A 238 -6.11 -6.28 -14.28
C PRO A 238 -4.75 -6.98 -14.29
N VAL A 239 -3.66 -6.26 -14.00
CA VAL A 239 -2.30 -6.83 -13.98
C VAL A 239 -2.19 -7.91 -12.92
N SER A 240 -2.71 -7.68 -11.72
CA SER A 240 -2.73 -8.67 -10.64
C SER A 240 -3.50 -9.93 -11.04
N TYR A 241 -4.64 -9.77 -11.70
CA TYR A 241 -5.46 -10.87 -12.20
C TYR A 241 -4.69 -11.72 -13.25
N PHE A 242 -4.04 -11.08 -14.22
CA PHE A 242 -3.27 -11.79 -15.26
C PHE A 242 -2.06 -12.51 -14.67
N ILE A 243 -1.34 -11.91 -13.73
CA ILE A 243 -0.22 -12.53 -13.03
C ILE A 243 -0.72 -13.74 -12.24
N GLY A 244 -1.81 -13.61 -11.49
CA GLY A 244 -2.44 -14.71 -10.75
C GLY A 244 -2.71 -15.90 -11.67
N ARG A 245 -3.42 -15.70 -12.79
CA ARG A 245 -3.72 -16.75 -13.77
C ARG A 245 -2.49 -17.44 -14.37
N LYS A 246 -1.38 -16.71 -14.54
CA LYS A 246 -0.13 -17.29 -15.06
C LYS A 246 0.50 -18.27 -14.08
N PHE A 247 0.35 -18.01 -12.77
CA PHE A 247 0.92 -18.83 -11.70
C PHE A 247 -0.04 -19.87 -11.14
N ASP A 248 -1.34 -19.83 -11.46
CA ASP A 248 -2.34 -20.84 -11.06
C ASP A 248 -2.12 -22.21 -11.69
N LYS A 249 -1.34 -22.30 -12.77
CA LYS A 249 -0.97 -23.60 -13.34
C LYS A 249 0.16 -24.21 -12.51
N PRO A 250 -0.07 -25.38 -11.86
CA PRO A 250 1.00 -26.07 -11.16
C PRO A 250 2.14 -26.37 -12.15
N PRO A 251 3.40 -26.36 -11.70
CA PRO A 251 4.52 -26.74 -12.56
C PRO A 251 4.23 -28.11 -13.15
N SER A 252 4.39 -28.23 -14.47
CA SER A 252 4.17 -29.45 -15.24
C SER A 252 5.16 -30.53 -14.81
N GLY A 253 4.82 -31.27 -13.75
CA GLY A 253 5.66 -32.27 -13.11
C GLY A 253 5.10 -32.80 -11.79
N ALA A 254 4.11 -32.14 -11.20
CA ALA A 254 3.39 -32.62 -10.02
C ALA A 254 2.16 -33.42 -10.46
N THR A 255 2.38 -34.52 -11.20
CA THR A 255 1.35 -35.54 -11.34
C THR A 255 1.25 -36.32 -10.04
N SER A 256 0.04 -36.29 -9.50
CA SER A 256 -0.46 -37.15 -8.43
C SER A 256 0.23 -38.52 -8.33
N ASN A 257 0.87 -38.78 -7.23
CA ASN A 257 0.97 -40.08 -6.63
C ASN A 257 0.21 -40.11 -5.32
#